data_6c107ba4c25b70b3633b40656ee66ad2
#
_entry.id   6c107ba4c25b70b3633b40656ee66ad2
#
_cell.length_a   1.000
_cell.length_b   1.000
_cell.length_c   1.000
_cell.angle_alpha   90.00
_cell.angle_beta   90.00
_cell.angle_gamma   90.00
#
_symmetry.space_group_name_H-M   'P 1'
#
loop_
_entity.id
_entity.type
_entity.pdbx_description
1 polymer ?
#
loop_
_entity_poly.entity_id
_entity_poly.type
_entity_poly.pdbx_seq_one_letter_code
_entity_poly.pdbx_strand_id
1 'polypeptide(L)'
;MLSANEIENLKDLCKENRKNIIKMVYNAKSGHLGGALSSTEILTVLYNKCMKTCNEWGKGEDFEARDRFVLSKGHASAILYSVLSQVGYIPKDELLTFRILGSRLQGHPCPHCPGVEVATGSLGQGLSVACGMALGLKLDKNPAKVFCLMGDGELQEGSVWEAFMHGAHHKLDNLIAIVDRNRLQIDGCTENVKSLDPLDEKLKAFNWQVIEIDGNDVEAVYDAIEKAKSVNGPVVILANTVKGKGVSFMENNAGWHGKAPNK
;
A
#
# COMPACT_ATOMS: atom_id res chain seq x y z
N MET A 1 2.72 16.90 -13.61
CA MET A 1 2.49 17.76 -12.41
C MET A 1 1.00 17.90 -12.19
N LEU A 2 0.55 17.79 -10.95
CA LEU A 2 -0.83 18.03 -10.55
C LEU A 2 -1.16 19.54 -10.55
N SER A 3 -2.39 19.90 -10.88
CA SER A 3 -2.89 21.26 -10.66
C SER A 3 -3.20 21.51 -9.18
N ALA A 4 -3.25 22.78 -8.76
CA ALA A 4 -3.59 23.14 -7.39
C ALA A 4 -4.93 22.55 -6.92
N ASN A 5 -5.94 22.52 -7.81
CA ASN A 5 -7.25 21.93 -7.52
C ASN A 5 -7.18 20.42 -7.32
N GLU A 6 -6.34 19.72 -8.10
CA GLU A 6 -6.14 18.27 -7.93
C GLU A 6 -5.44 17.93 -6.62
N ILE A 7 -4.45 18.75 -6.24
CA ILE A 7 -3.74 18.61 -4.97
C ILE A 7 -4.71 18.77 -3.80
N GLU A 8 -5.54 19.83 -3.81
CA GLU A 8 -6.50 20.06 -2.73
C GLU A 8 -7.55 18.96 -2.66
N ASN A 9 -8.06 18.50 -3.80
CA ASN A 9 -8.98 17.37 -3.86
C ASN A 9 -8.35 16.09 -3.26
N LEU A 10 -7.10 15.78 -3.59
CA LEU A 10 -6.40 14.62 -3.02
C LEU A 10 -6.22 14.75 -1.51
N LYS A 11 -5.90 15.95 -1.00
CA LYS A 11 -5.82 16.23 0.44
C LYS A 11 -7.16 16.02 1.14
N ASP A 12 -8.26 16.41 0.53
CA ASP A 12 -9.60 16.20 1.08
C ASP A 12 -9.98 14.70 1.08
N LEU A 13 -9.66 13.97 0.02
CA LEU A 13 -9.81 12.52 -0.02
C LEU A 13 -8.97 11.83 1.08
N CYS A 14 -7.74 12.29 1.33
CA CYS A 14 -6.92 11.80 2.43
C CYS A 14 -7.57 12.05 3.80
N LYS A 15 -8.15 13.24 4.02
CA LYS A 15 -8.90 13.55 5.26
C LYS A 15 -10.10 12.61 5.43
N GLU A 16 -10.83 12.35 4.35
CA GLU A 16 -11.97 11.42 4.36
C GLU A 16 -11.50 9.99 4.68
N ASN A 17 -10.44 9.51 4.04
CA ASN A 17 -9.87 8.20 4.30
C ASN A 17 -9.46 8.04 5.76
N ARG A 18 -8.80 9.02 6.37
CA ARG A 18 -8.45 8.99 7.80
C ARG A 18 -9.68 8.87 8.69
N LYS A 19 -10.74 9.64 8.39
CA LYS A 19 -12.02 9.52 9.12
C LYS A 19 -12.63 8.13 8.99
N ASN A 20 -12.60 7.54 7.80
CA ASN A 20 -13.10 6.19 7.55
C ASN A 20 -12.30 5.14 8.30
N ILE A 21 -10.96 5.19 8.25
CA ILE A 21 -10.06 4.30 9.00
C ILE A 21 -10.40 4.33 10.49
N ILE A 22 -10.49 5.52 11.09
CA ILE A 22 -10.79 5.67 12.52
C ILE A 22 -12.18 5.10 12.84
N LYS A 23 -13.20 5.41 12.04
CA LYS A 23 -14.57 4.91 12.24
C LYS A 23 -14.65 3.38 12.14
N MET A 24 -14.01 2.78 11.14
CA MET A 24 -13.95 1.32 10.96
C MET A 24 -13.35 0.64 12.19
N VAL A 25 -12.17 1.09 12.61
CA VAL A 25 -11.43 0.47 13.71
C VAL A 25 -12.12 0.74 15.06
N TYR A 26 -12.68 1.93 15.26
CA TYR A 26 -13.47 2.27 16.45
C TYR A 26 -14.71 1.37 16.57
N ASN A 27 -15.46 1.22 15.47
CA ASN A 27 -16.68 0.40 15.44
C ASN A 27 -16.38 -1.08 15.69
N ALA A 28 -15.33 -1.59 15.05
CA ALA A 28 -14.87 -2.97 15.21
C ALA A 28 -14.20 -3.24 16.57
N LYS A 29 -13.83 -2.22 17.33
CA LYS A 29 -13.01 -2.30 18.57
C LYS A 29 -11.72 -3.10 18.37
N SER A 30 -11.27 -3.21 17.15
CA SER A 30 -10.10 -3.99 16.72
C SER A 30 -9.59 -3.51 15.38
N GLY A 31 -8.27 -3.45 15.20
CA GLY A 31 -7.64 -3.09 13.91
C GLY A 31 -6.29 -2.42 14.09
N HIS A 32 -5.68 -2.07 12.96
CA HIS A 32 -4.33 -1.52 12.90
C HIS A 32 -4.38 -0.08 12.37
N LEU A 33 -4.37 0.91 13.27
CA LEU A 33 -4.47 2.33 12.91
C LEU A 33 -3.15 2.88 12.37
N GLY A 34 -2.05 2.63 13.05
CA GLY A 34 -0.78 3.29 12.77
C GLY A 34 -0.34 3.14 11.32
N GLY A 35 -0.29 1.89 10.82
CA GLY A 35 0.13 1.58 9.46
C GLY A 35 -0.92 1.89 8.38
N ALA A 36 -2.20 1.96 8.73
CA ALA A 36 -3.25 2.42 7.81
C ALA A 36 -3.17 3.94 7.61
N LEU A 37 -2.95 4.70 8.69
CA LEU A 37 -2.85 6.16 8.65
C LEU A 37 -1.57 6.64 7.94
N SER A 38 -0.42 5.95 8.13
CA SER A 38 0.83 6.31 7.44
C SER A 38 0.74 6.15 5.92
N SER A 39 -0.03 5.16 5.45
CA SER A 39 -0.18 4.85 4.03
C SER A 39 -1.31 5.62 3.33
N THR A 40 -1.93 6.59 4.01
CA THR A 40 -3.13 7.25 3.48
C THR A 40 -2.86 8.00 2.19
N GLU A 41 -1.83 8.86 2.13
CA GLU A 41 -1.46 9.60 0.92
C GLU A 41 -1.07 8.65 -0.20
N ILE A 42 -0.26 7.64 0.09
CA ILE A 42 0.22 6.67 -0.90
C ILE A 42 -0.95 6.00 -1.62
N LEU A 43 -1.89 5.42 -0.88
CA LEU A 43 -3.02 4.71 -1.48
C LEU A 43 -4.06 5.65 -2.08
N THR A 44 -4.29 6.83 -1.49
CA THR A 44 -5.20 7.82 -2.05
C THR A 44 -4.71 8.29 -3.42
N VAL A 45 -3.45 8.65 -3.55
CA VAL A 45 -2.87 9.08 -4.84
C VAL A 45 -2.85 7.92 -5.83
N LEU A 46 -2.41 6.73 -5.42
CA LEU A 46 -2.34 5.57 -6.28
C LEU A 46 -3.69 5.27 -6.94
N TYR A 47 -4.75 5.11 -6.16
CA TYR A 47 -6.06 4.70 -6.67
C TYR A 47 -6.82 5.81 -7.40
N ASN A 48 -6.65 7.08 -7.01
CA ASN A 48 -7.42 8.18 -7.59
C ASN A 48 -6.71 8.88 -8.77
N LYS A 49 -5.40 8.64 -8.98
CA LYS A 49 -4.63 9.36 -10.02
C LYS A 49 -3.69 8.50 -10.84
N CYS A 50 -3.07 7.48 -10.26
CA CYS A 50 -1.95 6.82 -10.91
C CYS A 50 -2.29 5.45 -11.48
N MET A 51 -3.10 4.67 -10.78
CA MET A 51 -3.42 3.29 -11.13
C MET A 51 -4.58 3.23 -12.12
N LYS A 52 -4.45 2.41 -13.15
CA LYS A 52 -5.55 2.09 -14.05
C LYS A 52 -6.48 1.10 -13.35
N THR A 53 -7.67 1.56 -13.01
CA THR A 53 -8.73 0.75 -12.40
C THR A 53 -9.72 0.26 -13.45
N CYS A 54 -10.65 -0.63 -13.09
CA CYS A 54 -11.78 -1.03 -13.94
C CYS A 54 -13.08 -0.42 -13.45
N ASN A 55 -14.10 -0.37 -14.29
CA ASN A 55 -15.41 0.15 -13.92
C ASN A 55 -16.20 -0.82 -13.04
N GLU A 56 -16.15 -2.11 -13.38
CA GLU A 56 -16.81 -3.18 -12.63
C GLU A 56 -15.83 -4.32 -12.36
N TRP A 57 -15.66 -4.67 -11.08
CA TRP A 57 -14.74 -5.72 -10.68
C TRP A 57 -15.17 -7.09 -11.20
N GLY A 58 -14.26 -7.77 -11.89
CA GLY A 58 -14.49 -9.11 -12.45
C GLY A 58 -15.20 -9.14 -13.79
N LYS A 59 -15.47 -7.97 -14.42
CA LYS A 59 -16.19 -7.90 -15.69
C LYS A 59 -15.57 -6.90 -16.66
N GLY A 60 -15.77 -7.20 -17.95
CA GLY A 60 -15.39 -6.33 -19.05
C GLY A 60 -13.91 -6.39 -19.44
N GLU A 61 -13.57 -5.79 -20.57
CA GLU A 61 -12.20 -5.76 -21.10
C GLU A 61 -11.28 -4.88 -20.23
N ASP A 62 -11.83 -3.87 -19.57
CA ASP A 62 -11.09 -3.01 -18.66
C ASP A 62 -10.64 -3.74 -17.38
N PHE A 63 -11.33 -4.81 -16.97
CA PHE A 63 -10.90 -5.67 -15.87
C PHE A 63 -9.55 -6.35 -16.17
N GLU A 64 -9.37 -6.89 -17.39
CA GLU A 64 -8.11 -7.53 -17.79
C GLU A 64 -7.00 -6.50 -18.02
N ALA A 65 -7.35 -5.31 -18.47
CA ALA A 65 -6.41 -4.23 -18.79
C ALA A 65 -6.03 -3.36 -17.58
N ARG A 66 -6.64 -3.59 -16.40
CA ARG A 66 -6.32 -2.83 -15.17
C ARG A 66 -4.93 -3.10 -14.65
N ASP A 67 -4.40 -2.18 -13.88
CA ASP A 67 -3.23 -2.44 -13.04
C ASP A 67 -3.60 -3.36 -11.86
N ARG A 68 -2.60 -3.96 -11.25
CA ARG A 68 -2.76 -4.85 -10.09
C ARG A 68 -2.17 -4.21 -8.85
N PHE A 69 -2.81 -4.41 -7.69
CA PHE A 69 -2.31 -3.91 -6.42
C PHE A 69 -2.25 -5.01 -5.36
N VAL A 70 -1.10 -5.14 -4.71
CA VAL A 70 -0.88 -6.05 -3.59
C VAL A 70 -0.58 -5.24 -2.33
N LEU A 71 -1.48 -5.30 -1.34
CA LEU A 71 -1.21 -4.78 -0.01
C LEU A 71 -0.43 -5.82 0.80
N SER A 72 0.90 -5.87 0.68
CA SER A 72 1.73 -6.87 1.37
C SER A 72 1.63 -6.72 2.89
N LYS A 73 1.67 -5.49 3.41
CA LYS A 73 1.35 -5.17 4.81
C LYS A 73 -0.16 -5.27 5.07
N GLY A 74 -0.71 -6.48 4.97
CA GLY A 74 -2.15 -6.73 4.96
C GLY A 74 -2.92 -6.20 6.16
N HIS A 75 -2.23 -5.98 7.28
CA HIS A 75 -2.82 -5.37 8.47
C HIS A 75 -3.29 -3.91 8.24
N ALA A 76 -2.81 -3.22 7.22
CA ALA A 76 -3.31 -1.89 6.83
C ALA A 76 -4.62 -1.94 6.00
N SER A 77 -5.38 -3.03 6.05
CA SER A 77 -6.61 -3.24 5.27
C SER A 77 -7.64 -2.11 5.35
N ALA A 78 -7.72 -1.39 6.49
CA ALA A 78 -8.68 -0.30 6.65
C ALA A 78 -8.48 0.84 5.64
N ILE A 79 -7.24 1.24 5.32
CA ILE A 79 -7.02 2.23 4.25
C ILE A 79 -7.35 1.65 2.89
N LEU A 80 -7.01 0.37 2.61
CA LEU A 80 -7.37 -0.26 1.35
C LEU A 80 -8.88 -0.23 1.12
N TYR A 81 -9.68 -0.66 2.09
CA TYR A 81 -11.14 -0.64 1.95
C TYR A 81 -11.70 0.77 1.78
N SER A 82 -11.10 1.76 2.44
CA SER A 82 -11.54 3.15 2.27
C SER A 82 -11.32 3.65 0.84
N VAL A 83 -10.16 3.38 0.23
CA VAL A 83 -9.90 3.78 -1.17
C VAL A 83 -10.71 2.95 -2.16
N LEU A 84 -10.92 1.64 -1.91
CA LEU A 84 -11.81 0.81 -2.75
C LEU A 84 -13.25 1.33 -2.75
N SER A 85 -13.69 1.88 -1.63
CA SER A 85 -14.99 2.55 -1.55
C SER A 85 -15.01 3.87 -2.33
N GLN A 86 -13.91 4.64 -2.33
CA GLN A 86 -13.81 5.88 -3.11
C GLN A 86 -13.87 5.63 -4.62
N VAL A 87 -13.27 4.54 -5.10
CA VAL A 87 -13.29 4.16 -6.53
C VAL A 87 -14.50 3.31 -6.91
N GLY A 88 -15.44 3.09 -5.98
CA GLY A 88 -16.75 2.48 -6.26
C GLY A 88 -16.78 0.95 -6.24
N TYR A 89 -15.72 0.25 -5.82
CA TYR A 89 -15.71 -1.22 -5.75
C TYR A 89 -16.53 -1.77 -4.59
N ILE A 90 -16.67 -1.01 -3.50
CA ILE A 90 -17.49 -1.36 -2.34
C ILE A 90 -18.35 -0.16 -1.92
N PRO A 91 -19.60 -0.40 -1.47
CA PRO A 91 -20.46 0.64 -0.93
C PRO A 91 -19.87 1.31 0.31
N LYS A 92 -20.09 2.63 0.46
CA LYS A 92 -19.50 3.39 1.58
C LYS A 92 -20.04 2.97 2.95
N ASP A 93 -21.29 2.60 3.02
CA ASP A 93 -21.96 2.11 4.25
C ASP A 93 -21.40 0.75 4.69
N GLU A 94 -20.93 -0.07 3.75
CA GLU A 94 -20.31 -1.35 4.05
C GLU A 94 -19.02 -1.21 4.88
N LEU A 95 -18.32 -0.07 4.83
CA LEU A 95 -17.13 0.18 5.64
C LEU A 95 -17.36 -0.06 7.15
N LEU A 96 -18.58 0.16 7.63
CA LEU A 96 -18.92 -0.06 9.03
C LEU A 96 -19.03 -1.54 9.41
N THR A 97 -18.98 -2.46 8.44
CA THR A 97 -18.94 -3.91 8.69
C THR A 97 -17.53 -4.46 8.87
N PHE A 98 -16.51 -3.60 8.84
CA PHE A 98 -15.12 -3.98 9.02
C PHE A 98 -14.91 -4.89 10.23
N ARG A 99 -14.30 -6.06 10.02
CA ARG A 99 -14.03 -7.11 11.04
C ARG A 99 -15.28 -7.69 11.72
N ILE A 100 -16.47 -7.44 11.22
CA ILE A 100 -17.68 -8.12 11.71
C ILE A 100 -17.73 -9.54 11.11
N LEU A 101 -18.19 -10.51 11.89
CA LEU A 101 -18.33 -11.89 11.43
C LEU A 101 -19.27 -11.95 10.20
N GLY A 102 -18.80 -12.60 9.14
CA GLY A 102 -19.53 -12.70 7.87
C GLY A 102 -19.31 -11.54 6.91
N SER A 103 -18.70 -10.43 7.34
CA SER A 103 -18.28 -9.35 6.42
C SER A 103 -17.14 -9.79 5.53
N ARG A 104 -17.13 -9.32 4.28
CA ARG A 104 -15.97 -9.47 3.38
C ARG A 104 -14.83 -8.50 3.68
N LEU A 105 -15.07 -7.48 4.52
CA LEU A 105 -14.08 -6.51 4.97
C LEU A 105 -13.32 -7.03 6.20
N GLN A 106 -12.51 -8.05 5.97
CA GLN A 106 -11.75 -8.72 7.03
C GLN A 106 -10.57 -7.86 7.53
N GLY A 107 -10.02 -8.21 8.69
CA GLY A 107 -8.86 -7.51 9.28
C GLY A 107 -7.59 -7.56 8.42
N HIS A 108 -7.50 -8.52 7.52
CA HIS A 108 -6.51 -8.64 6.45
C HIS A 108 -7.25 -8.87 5.13
N PRO A 109 -6.77 -8.33 4.00
CA PRO A 109 -7.51 -8.42 2.74
C PRO A 109 -7.68 -9.86 2.26
N CYS A 110 -8.84 -10.13 1.66
CA CYS A 110 -9.16 -11.43 1.08
C CYS A 110 -9.86 -11.21 -0.28
N PRO A 111 -9.63 -12.05 -1.30
CA PRO A 111 -10.20 -11.91 -2.65
C PRO A 111 -11.74 -11.96 -2.73
N HIS A 112 -12.44 -12.28 -1.64
CA HIS A 112 -13.89 -12.11 -1.58
C HIS A 112 -14.35 -10.64 -1.60
N CYS A 113 -13.44 -9.71 -1.34
CA CYS A 113 -13.69 -8.28 -1.44
C CYS A 113 -13.28 -7.78 -2.83
N PRO A 114 -14.19 -7.17 -3.63
CA PRO A 114 -13.83 -6.53 -4.89
C PRO A 114 -12.69 -5.54 -4.72
N GLY A 115 -11.73 -5.57 -5.65
CA GLY A 115 -10.53 -4.74 -5.55
C GLY A 115 -9.35 -5.40 -4.82
N VAL A 116 -9.53 -6.60 -4.26
CA VAL A 116 -8.46 -7.36 -3.61
C VAL A 116 -7.99 -8.50 -4.51
N GLU A 117 -6.74 -8.42 -4.96
CA GLU A 117 -6.13 -9.40 -5.87
C GLU A 117 -5.75 -10.71 -5.15
N VAL A 118 -5.23 -10.60 -3.94
CA VAL A 118 -4.68 -11.73 -3.19
C VAL A 118 -4.86 -11.55 -1.69
N ALA A 119 -5.04 -12.64 -0.97
CA ALA A 119 -5.05 -12.64 0.48
C ALA A 119 -3.64 -12.35 1.02
N THR A 120 -3.54 -11.41 1.97
CA THR A 120 -2.27 -11.04 2.63
C THR A 120 -2.44 -10.96 4.14
N GLY A 121 -1.34 -10.84 4.87
CA GLY A 121 -1.33 -10.77 6.34
C GLY A 121 -0.13 -11.51 6.93
N SER A 122 0.32 -12.59 6.26
CA SER A 122 1.64 -13.17 6.50
C SER A 122 2.68 -12.25 5.85
N LEU A 123 3.39 -11.49 6.68
CA LEU A 123 4.35 -10.50 6.19
C LEU A 123 5.48 -11.17 5.37
N GLY A 124 6.01 -10.42 4.42
CA GLY A 124 7.08 -10.88 3.53
C GLY A 124 6.61 -11.63 2.28
N GLN A 125 5.34 -12.04 2.18
CA GLN A 125 4.87 -12.86 1.05
C GLN A 125 4.40 -12.02 -0.15
N GLY A 126 3.89 -10.81 0.08
CA GLY A 126 3.22 -10.02 -0.95
C GLY A 126 4.12 -9.63 -2.13
N LEU A 127 5.39 -9.32 -1.89
CA LEU A 127 6.31 -8.96 -2.97
C LEU A 127 6.58 -10.15 -3.92
N SER A 128 6.71 -11.37 -3.38
CA SER A 128 6.87 -12.58 -4.19
C SER A 128 5.65 -12.82 -5.08
N VAL A 129 4.45 -12.64 -4.53
CA VAL A 129 3.19 -12.73 -5.31
C VAL A 129 3.14 -11.65 -6.39
N ALA A 130 3.51 -10.41 -6.05
CA ALA A 130 3.56 -9.30 -7.01
C ALA A 130 4.58 -9.55 -8.15
N CYS A 131 5.74 -10.15 -7.85
CA CYS A 131 6.69 -10.61 -8.86
C CYS A 131 6.06 -11.63 -9.81
N GLY A 132 5.34 -12.62 -9.28
CA GLY A 132 4.64 -13.62 -10.09
C GLY A 132 3.58 -12.99 -11.01
N MET A 133 2.77 -12.05 -10.48
CA MET A 133 1.79 -11.31 -11.28
C MET A 133 2.47 -10.48 -12.38
N ALA A 134 3.54 -9.77 -12.06
CA ALA A 134 4.29 -8.97 -13.03
C ALA A 134 4.90 -9.82 -14.14
N LEU A 135 5.45 -10.97 -13.79
CA LEU A 135 5.99 -11.92 -14.77
C LEU A 135 4.89 -12.49 -15.67
N GLY A 136 3.74 -12.89 -15.09
CA GLY A 136 2.58 -13.36 -15.86
C GLY A 136 2.10 -12.32 -16.86
N LEU A 137 1.90 -11.07 -16.44
CA LEU A 137 1.51 -9.97 -17.34
C LEU A 137 2.53 -9.75 -18.48
N LYS A 138 3.84 -9.88 -18.21
CA LYS A 138 4.87 -9.79 -19.26
C LYS A 138 4.78 -10.95 -20.26
N LEU A 139 4.55 -12.17 -19.79
CA LEU A 139 4.37 -13.35 -20.65
C LEU A 139 3.13 -13.19 -21.55
N ASP A 140 2.05 -12.63 -21.01
CA ASP A 140 0.81 -12.36 -21.73
C ASP A 140 0.89 -11.09 -22.61
N LYS A 141 2.05 -10.38 -22.59
CA LYS A 141 2.23 -9.10 -23.28
C LYS A 141 1.20 -8.04 -22.86
N ASN A 142 0.69 -8.14 -21.63
CA ASN A 142 -0.23 -7.17 -21.05
C ASN A 142 0.59 -6.00 -20.48
N PRO A 143 0.31 -4.73 -20.89
CA PRO A 143 1.09 -3.56 -20.45
C PRO A 143 0.78 -3.09 -19.02
N ALA A 144 -0.13 -3.74 -18.32
CA ALA A 144 -0.52 -3.37 -16.96
C ALA A 144 0.66 -3.41 -15.99
N LYS A 145 0.62 -2.52 -15.01
CA LYS A 145 1.60 -2.45 -13.93
C LYS A 145 1.11 -3.22 -12.70
N VAL A 146 2.07 -3.66 -11.90
CA VAL A 146 1.81 -4.25 -10.58
C VAL A 146 2.42 -3.34 -9.52
N PHE A 147 1.61 -2.95 -8.56
CA PHE A 147 2.04 -2.17 -7.40
C PHE A 147 2.00 -3.04 -6.15
N CYS A 148 3.04 -2.97 -5.32
CA CYS A 148 3.10 -3.73 -4.07
C CYS A 148 3.49 -2.80 -2.92
N LEU A 149 2.60 -2.64 -1.93
CA LEU A 149 2.87 -1.82 -0.74
C LEU A 149 3.28 -2.69 0.44
N MET A 150 4.51 -2.50 0.90
CA MET A 150 5.11 -3.16 2.06
C MET A 150 5.30 -2.20 3.24
N GLY A 151 5.41 -2.73 4.45
CA GLY A 151 5.94 -2.00 5.59
C GLY A 151 7.46 -2.15 5.70
N ASP A 152 8.12 -1.20 6.35
CA ASP A 152 9.55 -1.29 6.59
C ASP A 152 9.93 -2.44 7.54
N GLY A 153 9.20 -2.63 8.63
CA GLY A 153 9.40 -3.79 9.50
C GLY A 153 9.19 -5.13 8.78
N GLU A 154 8.36 -5.17 7.74
CA GLU A 154 8.17 -6.33 6.89
C GLU A 154 9.43 -6.71 6.10
N LEU A 155 10.30 -5.74 5.79
CA LEU A 155 11.56 -6.00 5.09
C LEU A 155 12.57 -6.78 5.93
N GLN A 156 12.28 -7.03 7.19
CA GLN A 156 13.09 -7.92 8.04
C GLN A 156 12.85 -9.40 7.72
N GLU A 157 11.80 -9.74 6.94
CA GLU A 157 11.54 -11.08 6.46
C GLU A 157 12.47 -11.46 5.30
N GLY A 158 13.07 -12.66 5.36
CA GLY A 158 14.01 -13.13 4.34
C GLY A 158 13.42 -13.25 2.94
N SER A 159 12.16 -13.69 2.85
CA SER A 159 11.45 -13.85 1.57
C SER A 159 11.30 -12.54 0.78
N VAL A 160 11.32 -11.38 1.43
CA VAL A 160 11.33 -10.09 0.75
C VAL A 160 12.62 -9.90 -0.07
N TRP A 161 13.77 -10.26 0.49
CA TRP A 161 15.06 -10.16 -0.20
C TRP A 161 15.19 -11.16 -1.32
N GLU A 162 14.63 -12.37 -1.16
CA GLU A 162 14.51 -13.35 -2.25
C GLU A 162 13.67 -12.78 -3.40
N ALA A 163 12.56 -12.12 -3.10
CA ALA A 163 11.72 -11.48 -4.10
C ALA A 163 12.41 -10.28 -4.79
N PHE A 164 13.21 -9.49 -4.07
CA PHE A 164 14.04 -8.44 -4.68
C PHE A 164 15.05 -9.02 -5.67
N MET A 165 15.75 -10.12 -5.34
CA MET A 165 16.62 -10.82 -6.29
C MET A 165 15.86 -11.29 -7.53
N HIS A 166 14.68 -11.89 -7.34
CA HIS A 166 13.83 -12.41 -8.43
C HIS A 166 13.38 -11.29 -9.37
N GLY A 167 12.84 -10.20 -8.81
CA GLY A 167 12.37 -9.05 -9.59
C GLY A 167 13.47 -8.42 -10.46
N ALA A 168 14.68 -8.28 -9.91
CA ALA A 168 15.84 -7.78 -10.64
C ALA A 168 16.30 -8.76 -11.72
N HIS A 169 16.40 -10.07 -11.41
CA HIS A 169 16.82 -11.09 -12.36
C HIS A 169 15.91 -11.12 -13.61
N HIS A 170 14.60 -11.06 -13.40
CA HIS A 170 13.61 -11.07 -14.48
C HIS A 170 13.32 -9.68 -15.10
N LYS A 171 14.06 -8.65 -14.65
CA LYS A 171 13.91 -7.27 -15.15
C LYS A 171 12.45 -6.84 -15.21
N LEU A 172 11.75 -6.98 -14.08
CA LEU A 172 10.32 -6.70 -14.00
C LEU A 172 10.06 -5.18 -13.99
N ASP A 173 10.12 -4.55 -15.16
CA ASP A 173 9.89 -3.12 -15.40
C ASP A 173 8.41 -2.70 -15.27
N ASN A 174 7.54 -3.66 -15.12
CA ASN A 174 6.12 -3.49 -14.81
C ASN A 174 5.81 -3.67 -13.31
N LEU A 175 6.82 -3.86 -12.45
CA LEU A 175 6.67 -3.99 -11.00
C LEU A 175 7.21 -2.75 -10.29
N ILE A 176 6.33 -2.10 -9.51
CA ILE A 176 6.65 -0.95 -8.66
C ILE A 176 6.39 -1.34 -7.21
N ALA A 177 7.45 -1.55 -6.45
CA ALA A 177 7.39 -1.76 -5.02
C ALA A 177 7.33 -0.42 -4.28
N ILE A 178 6.56 -0.32 -3.22
CA ILE A 178 6.47 0.87 -2.37
C ILE A 178 6.71 0.42 -0.93
N VAL A 179 7.60 1.09 -0.23
CA VAL A 179 7.87 0.83 1.19
C VAL A 179 7.33 1.98 2.01
N ASP A 180 6.34 1.72 2.85
CA ASP A 180 5.90 2.63 3.91
C ASP A 180 6.97 2.66 5.01
N ARG A 181 7.95 3.57 4.85
CA ARG A 181 9.11 3.73 5.74
C ARG A 181 8.74 4.60 6.94
N ASN A 182 7.90 4.08 7.83
CA ASN A 182 7.46 4.81 9.03
C ASN A 182 8.38 4.58 10.24
N ARG A 183 9.42 3.76 10.12
CA ARG A 183 10.46 3.46 11.11
C ARG A 183 9.99 2.81 12.41
N LEU A 184 8.72 2.36 12.48
CA LEU A 184 8.14 1.76 13.67
C LEU A 184 7.44 0.43 13.36
N GLN A 185 7.70 -0.57 14.18
CA GLN A 185 7.00 -1.85 14.21
C GLN A 185 6.36 -2.08 15.59
N ILE A 186 5.81 -3.28 15.85
CA ILE A 186 5.09 -3.61 17.10
C ILE A 186 5.96 -3.30 18.34
N ASP A 187 7.22 -3.72 18.31
CA ASP A 187 8.14 -3.67 19.44
C ASP A 187 8.94 -2.36 19.55
N GLY A 188 8.72 -1.42 18.64
CA GLY A 188 9.40 -0.11 18.65
C GLY A 188 10.03 0.30 17.33
N CYS A 189 11.14 1.03 17.41
CA CYS A 189 11.88 1.48 16.24
C CYS A 189 12.50 0.31 15.49
N THR A 190 12.32 0.27 14.15
CA THR A 190 12.86 -0.79 13.28
C THR A 190 14.37 -0.94 13.44
N GLU A 191 15.10 0.15 13.59
CA GLU A 191 16.56 0.13 13.75
C GLU A 191 17.03 -0.45 15.10
N ASN A 192 16.19 -0.39 16.13
CA ASN A 192 16.48 -0.97 17.44
C ASN A 192 16.10 -2.45 17.50
N VAL A 193 15.07 -2.88 16.76
CA VAL A 193 14.61 -4.28 16.75
C VAL A 193 15.50 -5.10 15.81
N LYS A 194 15.65 -4.66 14.55
CA LYS A 194 16.54 -5.27 13.56
C LYS A 194 16.85 -4.25 12.46
N SER A 195 18.05 -3.69 12.48
CA SER A 195 18.46 -2.60 11.60
C SER A 195 18.27 -2.92 10.12
N LEU A 196 17.65 -1.98 9.42
CA LEU A 196 17.48 -2.01 7.96
C LEU A 196 18.44 -1.08 7.24
N ASP A 197 18.89 0.01 7.88
CA ASP A 197 19.77 0.98 7.24
C ASP A 197 21.18 0.40 6.96
N PRO A 198 21.88 0.83 5.91
CA PRO A 198 21.40 1.74 4.86
C PRO A 198 20.49 1.01 3.85
N LEU A 199 19.16 1.25 3.94
CA LEU A 199 18.18 0.49 3.17
C LEU A 199 18.23 0.78 1.68
N ASP A 200 18.41 2.04 1.29
CA ASP A 200 18.50 2.45 -0.11
C ASP A 200 19.71 1.83 -0.81
N GLU A 201 20.88 1.76 -0.15
CA GLU A 201 22.08 1.14 -0.69
C GLU A 201 21.89 -0.37 -0.87
N LYS A 202 21.28 -1.05 0.11
CA LYS A 202 20.94 -2.47 0.00
C LYS A 202 20.07 -2.75 -1.20
N LEU A 203 18.99 -1.97 -1.39
CA LEU A 203 18.07 -2.14 -2.52
C LEU A 203 18.75 -1.86 -3.86
N LYS A 204 19.60 -0.84 -3.94
CA LYS A 204 20.44 -0.57 -5.11
C LYS A 204 21.38 -1.73 -5.41
N ALA A 205 21.97 -2.35 -4.38
CA ALA A 205 22.85 -3.52 -4.54
C ALA A 205 22.09 -4.76 -5.07
N PHE A 206 20.76 -4.84 -4.84
CA PHE A 206 19.88 -5.82 -5.47
C PHE A 206 19.45 -5.44 -6.89
N ASN A 207 20.06 -4.40 -7.50
CA ASN A 207 19.77 -3.88 -8.83
C ASN A 207 18.34 -3.32 -9.00
N TRP A 208 17.76 -2.78 -7.93
CA TRP A 208 16.54 -2.00 -8.01
C TRP A 208 16.83 -0.52 -8.11
N GLN A 209 16.03 0.19 -8.90
CA GLN A 209 16.07 1.65 -8.88
C GLN A 209 15.29 2.15 -7.67
N VAL A 210 15.91 3.06 -6.91
CA VAL A 210 15.35 3.58 -5.66
C VAL A 210 14.94 5.03 -5.87
N ILE A 211 13.70 5.34 -5.52
CA ILE A 211 13.16 6.71 -5.47
C ILE A 211 12.75 6.98 -4.02
N GLU A 212 13.40 7.92 -3.37
CA GLU A 212 13.10 8.28 -1.99
C GLU A 212 12.29 9.57 -1.94
N ILE A 213 11.21 9.58 -1.15
CA ILE A 213 10.25 10.70 -1.07
C ILE A 213 9.72 10.91 0.36
N ASP A 214 9.10 12.06 0.59
CA ASP A 214 8.11 12.24 1.66
C ASP A 214 6.81 11.53 1.25
N GLY A 215 6.51 10.41 1.91
CA GLY A 215 5.32 9.60 1.61
C GLY A 215 4.01 10.19 2.17
N ASN A 216 4.08 11.28 2.91
CA ASN A 216 2.92 12.05 3.38
C ASN A 216 2.66 13.32 2.57
N ASP A 217 3.38 13.54 1.48
CA ASP A 217 3.14 14.60 0.49
C ASP A 217 2.51 14.01 -0.78
N VAL A 218 1.29 14.45 -1.11
CA VAL A 218 0.53 13.92 -2.27
C VAL A 218 1.19 14.22 -3.61
N GLU A 219 1.90 15.35 -3.75
CA GLU A 219 2.62 15.70 -4.98
C GLU A 219 3.87 14.82 -5.14
N ALA A 220 4.66 14.66 -4.06
CA ALA A 220 5.85 13.81 -4.07
C ALA A 220 5.48 12.35 -4.39
N VAL A 221 4.38 11.84 -3.83
CA VAL A 221 3.86 10.49 -4.12
C VAL A 221 3.46 10.36 -5.58
N TYR A 222 2.71 11.33 -6.12
CA TYR A 222 2.29 11.33 -7.52
C TYR A 222 3.49 11.34 -8.47
N ASP A 223 4.41 12.27 -8.28
CA ASP A 223 5.58 12.43 -9.15
C ASP A 223 6.50 11.19 -9.10
N ALA A 224 6.66 10.57 -7.92
CA ALA A 224 7.43 9.35 -7.77
C ALA A 224 6.80 8.16 -8.51
N ILE A 225 5.48 7.98 -8.42
CA ILE A 225 4.78 6.89 -9.10
C ILE A 225 4.86 7.10 -10.63
N GLU A 226 4.59 8.31 -11.13
CA GLU A 226 4.69 8.59 -12.56
C GLU A 226 6.13 8.42 -13.09
N LYS A 227 7.12 8.85 -12.32
CA LYS A 227 8.53 8.58 -12.64
C LYS A 227 8.83 7.08 -12.67
N ALA A 228 8.36 6.33 -11.67
CA ALA A 228 8.58 4.89 -11.58
C ALA A 228 8.01 4.13 -12.78
N LYS A 229 6.85 4.54 -13.31
CA LYS A 229 6.23 3.93 -14.50
C LYS A 229 7.08 4.04 -15.77
N SER A 230 7.95 5.04 -15.85
CA SER A 230 8.82 5.30 -17.02
C SER A 230 10.19 4.65 -16.92
N VAL A 231 10.52 4.04 -15.79
CA VAL A 231 11.81 3.40 -15.55
C VAL A 231 11.90 2.06 -16.25
N ASN A 232 13.02 1.79 -16.90
CA ASN A 232 13.29 0.49 -17.50
C ASN A 232 13.98 -0.44 -16.47
N GLY A 233 13.18 -1.18 -15.73
CA GLY A 233 13.60 -2.09 -14.67
C GLY A 233 12.74 -1.99 -13.43
N PRO A 234 12.93 -2.89 -12.44
CA PRO A 234 12.14 -2.85 -11.21
C PRO A 234 12.50 -1.61 -10.38
N VAL A 235 11.46 -0.98 -9.80
CA VAL A 235 11.59 0.24 -9.00
C VAL A 235 11.06 0.01 -7.61
N VAL A 236 11.74 0.55 -6.62
CA VAL A 236 11.23 0.68 -5.26
C VAL A 236 11.14 2.16 -4.88
N ILE A 237 9.98 2.57 -4.41
CA ILE A 237 9.74 3.88 -3.82
C ILE A 237 9.87 3.74 -2.31
N LEU A 238 10.88 4.38 -1.72
CA LEU A 238 11.02 4.52 -0.27
C LEU A 238 10.24 5.75 0.17
N ALA A 239 9.04 5.53 0.64
CA ALA A 239 8.14 6.58 1.10
C ALA A 239 8.34 6.79 2.61
N ASN A 240 9.10 7.81 2.99
CA ASN A 240 9.25 8.21 4.39
C ASN A 240 7.92 8.76 4.89
N THR A 241 7.36 8.15 5.92
CA THR A 241 6.04 8.48 6.45
C THR A 241 6.07 8.63 7.97
N VAL A 242 4.97 9.14 8.51
CA VAL A 242 4.74 9.21 9.94
C VAL A 242 3.70 8.17 10.33
N LYS A 243 4.08 7.17 11.14
CA LYS A 243 3.11 6.21 11.68
C LYS A 243 2.02 6.93 12.47
N GLY A 244 0.74 6.67 12.14
CA GLY A 244 -0.37 7.35 12.79
C GLY A 244 -0.66 8.77 12.28
N LYS A 245 -0.17 9.14 11.08
CA LYS A 245 -0.27 10.47 10.48
C LYS A 245 -1.68 11.07 10.52
N GLY A 246 -1.77 12.31 10.96
CA GLY A 246 -3.01 13.10 11.03
C GLY A 246 -3.81 12.92 12.33
N VAL A 247 -3.29 12.14 13.29
CA VAL A 247 -3.86 12.00 14.65
C VAL A 247 -2.77 12.25 15.67
N SER A 248 -2.73 13.44 16.24
CA SER A 248 -1.59 13.97 17.01
C SER A 248 -1.09 13.05 18.13
N PHE A 249 -1.98 12.36 18.84
CA PHE A 249 -1.61 11.44 19.92
C PHE A 249 -1.23 10.03 19.43
N MET A 250 -1.37 9.75 18.12
CA MET A 250 -0.96 8.48 17.50
C MET A 250 0.34 8.61 16.71
N GLU A 251 0.70 9.82 16.27
CA GLU A 251 1.89 10.07 15.46
C GLU A 251 3.16 9.61 16.18
N ASN A 252 4.02 8.88 15.44
CA ASN A 252 5.30 8.35 15.93
C ASN A 252 5.19 7.50 17.22
N ASN A 253 4.07 6.82 17.42
CA ASN A 253 3.83 6.01 18.61
C ASN A 253 3.54 4.55 18.23
N ALA A 254 4.49 3.65 18.49
CA ALA A 254 4.37 2.21 18.23
C ALA A 254 3.18 1.57 18.94
N GLY A 255 2.77 2.09 20.12
CA GLY A 255 1.62 1.59 20.87
C GLY A 255 0.27 1.67 20.13
N TRP A 256 0.20 2.42 19.03
CA TRP A 256 -0.96 2.48 18.13
C TRP A 256 -0.87 1.54 16.93
N HIS A 257 0.07 0.60 16.93
CA HIS A 257 0.17 -0.39 15.85
C HIS A 257 -1.12 -1.19 15.68
N GLY A 258 -1.61 -1.83 16.75
CA GLY A 258 -2.78 -2.72 16.73
C GLY A 258 -3.83 -2.38 17.80
N LYS A 259 -3.98 -1.12 18.17
CA LYS A 259 -4.89 -0.66 19.20
C LYS A 259 -6.06 0.11 18.59
N ALA A 260 -7.29 -0.23 19.02
CA ALA A 260 -8.48 0.55 18.67
C ALA A 260 -8.58 1.79 19.58
N PRO A 261 -9.09 2.93 19.05
CA PRO A 261 -9.33 4.12 19.85
C PRO A 261 -10.56 3.91 20.74
N ASN A 262 -10.59 4.60 21.87
CA ASN A 262 -11.80 4.78 22.66
C ASN A 262 -12.62 5.97 22.15
N LYS A 263 -13.76 6.23 22.79
CA LYS A 263 -14.68 7.33 22.47
C LYS A 263 -14.04 8.69 22.76
#